data_7ac2d665f0f2a1c63687f3f41e413232
#
_entry.id   7ac2d665f0f2a1c63687f3f41e413232
#
_cell.length_a   1.000
_cell.length_b   1.000
_cell.length_c   1.000
_cell.angle_alpha   90.00
_cell.angle_beta   90.00
_cell.angle_gamma   90.00
#
_symmetry.space_group_name_H-M   'P 1'
#
loop_
_entity.id
_entity.type
_entity.pdbx_description
1 polymer ?
#
loop_
_entity_poly.entity_id
_entity_poly.type
_entity_poly.pdbx_seq_one_letter_code
_entity_poly.pdbx_strand_id
1 'polypeptide(L)'
;MTEGVLLLTTDGDAAHKLTHPSSEIERTYVATVRGDGADAARAAMKGVELEDGLVMPTAVSARRIGRGRWDVELTIAEGKTREVRRLCEALDLEVERLVRTKFGPVKLGTLESGRTRALTARETEIIAALTKSGGKSKNTTGGARRERNHRNSR
;
A
#
# COMPACT_ATOMS: atom_id res chain seq x y z
N MET A 1 -3.06 -1.59 -18.70
CA MET A 1 -1.78 -2.09 -18.16
C MET A 1 -1.25 -1.07 -17.17
N THR A 2 -0.70 -1.49 -16.05
CA THR A 2 -0.07 -0.59 -15.05
C THR A 2 1.43 -0.66 -15.22
N GLU A 3 2.07 0.49 -15.28
CA GLU A 3 3.52 0.63 -15.32
C GLU A 3 4.07 0.96 -13.93
N GLY A 4 5.39 1.03 -13.80
CA GLY A 4 6.03 1.64 -12.64
C GLY A 4 6.98 0.74 -11.87
N VAL A 5 7.27 1.13 -10.63
CA VAL A 5 8.25 0.45 -9.79
C VAL A 5 7.80 -0.96 -9.42
N LEU A 6 8.71 -1.91 -9.59
CA LEU A 6 8.57 -3.30 -9.19
C LEU A 6 9.78 -3.68 -8.33
N LEU A 7 9.52 -4.29 -7.19
CA LEU A 7 10.57 -4.83 -6.33
C LEU A 7 10.79 -6.30 -6.66
N LEU A 8 12.04 -6.71 -6.77
CA LEU A 8 12.46 -8.08 -7.02
C LEU A 8 13.31 -8.56 -5.84
N THR A 9 13.02 -9.74 -5.33
CA THR A 9 13.77 -10.36 -4.23
C THR A 9 13.79 -11.87 -4.37
N THR A 10 14.83 -12.50 -3.85
CA THR A 10 14.91 -13.97 -3.68
C THR A 10 14.44 -14.39 -2.28
N ASP A 11 14.20 -13.45 -1.37
CA ASP A 11 13.68 -13.72 -0.03
C ASP A 11 12.15 -13.79 -0.07
N GLY A 12 11.61 -15.02 -0.02
CA GLY A 12 10.18 -15.28 -0.06
C GLY A 12 9.42 -14.72 1.15
N ASP A 13 10.02 -14.68 2.33
CA ASP A 13 9.40 -14.12 3.53
C ASP A 13 9.28 -12.60 3.41
N ALA A 14 10.30 -11.93 2.91
CA ALA A 14 10.26 -10.51 2.63
C ALA A 14 9.19 -10.18 1.56
N ALA A 15 9.14 -10.94 0.47
CA ALA A 15 8.13 -10.77 -0.57
C ALA A 15 6.71 -10.91 0.00
N HIS A 16 6.47 -11.94 0.82
CA HIS A 16 5.17 -12.16 1.46
C HIS A 16 4.77 -10.99 2.36
N LYS A 17 5.66 -10.55 3.23
CA LYS A 17 5.41 -9.42 4.15
C LYS A 17 5.16 -8.10 3.42
N LEU A 18 5.90 -7.84 2.34
CA LEU A 18 5.73 -6.62 1.55
C LEU A 18 4.40 -6.60 0.76
N THR A 19 3.88 -7.75 0.40
CA THR A 19 2.68 -7.84 -0.42
C THR A 19 1.41 -8.13 0.38
N HIS A 20 1.54 -8.65 1.59
CA HIS A 20 0.37 -9.00 2.41
C HIS A 20 -0.40 -7.75 2.86
N PRO A 21 -1.75 -7.75 2.75
CA PRO A 21 -2.58 -6.58 3.11
C PRO A 21 -2.37 -6.08 4.54
N SER A 22 -2.11 -6.96 5.50
CA SER A 22 -1.86 -6.61 6.91
C SER A 22 -0.60 -5.77 7.14
N SER A 23 0.29 -5.70 6.18
CA SER A 23 1.52 -4.90 6.27
C SER A 23 1.27 -3.40 6.09
N GLU A 24 0.14 -3.02 5.52
CA GLU A 24 -0.29 -1.63 5.28
C GLU A 24 0.79 -0.75 4.63
N ILE A 25 1.59 -1.36 3.74
CA ILE A 25 2.64 -0.63 3.04
C ILE A 25 2.03 0.25 1.98
N GLU A 26 2.32 1.53 2.07
CA GLU A 26 1.80 2.54 1.14
C GLU A 26 2.40 2.39 -0.26
N ARG A 27 1.55 2.56 -1.25
CA ARG A 27 1.90 2.63 -2.66
C ARG A 27 1.33 3.89 -3.26
N THR A 28 2.15 4.60 -4.02
CA THR A 28 1.71 5.83 -4.69
C THR A 28 1.63 5.60 -6.19
N TYR A 29 0.53 6.04 -6.76
CA TYR A 29 0.24 5.94 -8.19
C TYR A 29 -0.03 7.32 -8.77
N VAL A 30 0.35 7.52 -10.01
CA VAL A 30 -0.12 8.65 -10.83
C VAL A 30 -0.99 8.08 -11.94
N ALA A 31 -2.25 8.50 -11.96
CA ALA A 31 -3.21 8.20 -13.01
C ALA A 31 -3.38 9.41 -13.90
N THR A 32 -3.03 9.29 -15.16
CA THR A 32 -3.39 10.26 -16.18
C THR A 32 -4.80 9.95 -16.64
N VAL A 33 -5.72 10.88 -16.45
CA VAL A 33 -7.15 10.66 -16.60
C VAL A 33 -7.83 11.75 -17.42
N ARG A 34 -8.98 11.38 -18.02
CA ARG A 34 -9.99 12.30 -18.53
C ARG A 34 -11.13 12.40 -17.54
N GLY A 35 -11.64 13.61 -17.36
CA GLY A 35 -12.73 13.93 -16.45
C GLY A 35 -12.44 15.14 -15.60
N ASP A 36 -13.11 15.28 -14.44
CA ASP A 36 -12.84 16.32 -13.45
C ASP A 36 -11.96 15.77 -12.32
N GLY A 37 -10.64 15.88 -12.51
CA GLY A 37 -9.68 15.38 -11.53
C GLY A 37 -9.71 16.11 -10.20
N ALA A 38 -10.08 17.40 -10.18
CA ALA A 38 -10.16 18.16 -8.94
C ALA A 38 -11.35 17.69 -8.07
N ASP A 39 -12.50 17.49 -8.69
CA ASP A 39 -13.68 16.97 -7.99
C ASP A 39 -13.47 15.53 -7.52
N ALA A 40 -12.90 14.70 -8.39
CA ALA A 40 -12.54 13.32 -8.06
C ALA A 40 -11.56 13.24 -6.88
N ALA A 41 -10.56 14.11 -6.81
CA ALA A 41 -9.62 14.14 -5.69
C ALA A 41 -10.32 14.49 -4.37
N ARG A 42 -11.25 15.44 -4.38
CA ARG A 42 -12.05 15.78 -3.19
C ARG A 42 -12.94 14.60 -2.75
N ALA A 43 -13.57 13.94 -3.69
CA ALA A 43 -14.41 12.76 -3.41
C ALA A 43 -13.58 11.58 -2.88
N ALA A 44 -12.42 11.34 -3.47
CA ALA A 44 -11.51 10.26 -3.03
C ALA A 44 -11.06 10.42 -1.58
N MET A 45 -10.77 11.64 -1.13
CA MET A 45 -10.37 11.90 0.26
C MET A 45 -11.46 11.60 1.29
N LYS A 46 -12.72 11.57 0.88
CA LYS A 46 -13.85 11.18 1.75
C LYS A 46 -14.05 9.67 1.83
N GLY A 47 -13.33 8.92 1.02
CA GLY A 47 -13.50 7.49 0.84
C GLY A 47 -14.48 7.16 -0.29
N VAL A 48 -14.21 6.09 -0.99
CA VAL A 48 -15.02 5.58 -2.10
C VAL A 48 -15.40 4.13 -1.83
N GLU A 49 -16.69 3.85 -1.86
CA GLU A 49 -17.22 2.50 -1.72
C GLU A 49 -17.05 1.75 -3.04
N LEU A 50 -16.33 0.63 -2.98
CA LEU A 50 -16.20 -0.34 -4.08
C LEU A 50 -16.92 -1.64 -3.70
N GLU A 51 -17.05 -2.57 -4.64
CA GLU A 51 -17.72 -3.86 -4.40
C GLU A 51 -17.12 -4.65 -3.23
N ASP A 52 -15.81 -4.55 -3.03
CA ASP A 52 -15.06 -5.26 -1.99
C ASP A 52 -14.71 -4.39 -0.78
N GLY A 53 -15.37 -3.25 -0.62
CA GLY A 53 -15.32 -2.39 0.56
C GLY A 53 -14.89 -0.96 0.29
N LEU A 54 -14.85 -0.20 1.37
CA LEU A 54 -14.46 1.21 1.36
C LEU A 54 -12.95 1.35 1.11
N VAL A 55 -12.59 2.20 0.16
CA VAL A 55 -11.21 2.61 -0.10
C VAL A 55 -11.02 4.04 0.38
N MET A 56 -10.08 4.23 1.29
CA MET A 56 -9.67 5.54 1.78
C MET A 56 -8.20 5.77 1.46
N PRO A 57 -7.89 6.54 0.40
CA PRO A 57 -6.51 6.93 0.14
C PRO A 57 -5.92 7.71 1.32
N THR A 58 -4.64 7.52 1.62
CA THR A 58 -3.94 8.28 2.65
C THR A 58 -3.51 9.66 2.16
N ALA A 59 -3.39 9.82 0.84
CA ALA A 59 -3.14 11.10 0.20
C ALA A 59 -3.69 11.10 -1.22
N VAL A 60 -4.23 12.24 -1.64
CA VAL A 60 -4.69 12.47 -3.02
C VAL A 60 -4.34 13.89 -3.41
N SER A 61 -3.83 14.05 -4.63
CA SER A 61 -3.68 15.36 -5.27
C SER A 61 -4.02 15.26 -6.75
N ALA A 62 -4.42 16.37 -7.35
CA ALA A 62 -4.74 16.44 -8.77
C ALA A 62 -4.10 17.66 -9.40
N ARG A 63 -3.50 17.47 -10.55
CA ARG A 63 -2.86 18.51 -11.36
C ARG A 63 -3.47 18.50 -12.77
N ARG A 64 -3.99 19.63 -13.20
CA ARG A 64 -4.49 19.78 -14.58
C ARG A 64 -3.32 19.77 -15.55
N ILE A 65 -3.40 18.95 -16.59
CA ILE A 65 -2.39 18.84 -17.65
C ILE A 65 -2.90 19.25 -19.03
N GLY A 66 -4.21 19.46 -19.17
CA GLY A 66 -4.86 19.89 -20.39
C GLY A 66 -6.37 20.06 -20.19
N ARG A 67 -7.08 20.38 -21.26
CA ARG A 67 -8.54 20.50 -21.21
C ARG A 67 -9.18 19.14 -20.90
N GLY A 68 -9.83 19.02 -19.73
CA GLY A 68 -10.44 17.78 -19.27
C GLY A 68 -9.47 16.65 -19.02
N ARG A 69 -8.16 16.96 -18.89
CA ARG A 69 -7.10 15.97 -18.60
C ARG A 69 -6.34 16.35 -17.35
N TRP A 70 -6.10 15.36 -16.50
CA TRP A 70 -5.47 15.52 -15.20
C TRP A 70 -4.50 14.40 -14.90
N ASP A 71 -3.46 14.71 -14.15
CA ASP A 71 -2.70 13.72 -13.38
C ASP A 71 -3.24 13.70 -11.96
N VAL A 72 -3.76 12.56 -11.55
CA VAL A 72 -4.24 12.32 -10.18
C VAL A 72 -3.26 11.42 -9.48
N GLU A 73 -2.62 11.93 -8.43
CA GLU A 73 -1.73 11.17 -7.58
C GLU A 73 -2.51 10.62 -6.38
N LEU A 74 -2.38 9.33 -6.15
CA LEU A 74 -3.10 8.59 -5.13
C LEU A 74 -2.12 7.72 -4.34
N THR A 75 -2.15 7.84 -3.01
CA THR A 75 -1.43 6.95 -2.11
C THR A 75 -2.43 6.07 -1.36
N ILE A 76 -2.26 4.77 -1.45
CA ILE A 76 -3.10 3.76 -0.80
C ILE A 76 -2.24 2.78 0.00
N ALA A 77 -2.75 2.31 1.13
CA ALA A 77 -2.10 1.31 1.98
C ALA A 77 -2.56 -0.12 1.67
N GLU A 78 -3.61 -0.27 0.88
CA GLU A 78 -4.11 -1.56 0.41
C GLU A 78 -3.55 -1.91 -0.96
N GLY A 79 -3.69 -3.17 -1.36
CA GLY A 79 -3.19 -3.66 -2.64
C GLY A 79 -4.17 -4.63 -3.30
N LYS A 80 -5.47 -4.32 -3.25
CA LYS A 80 -6.50 -5.12 -3.92
C LYS A 80 -6.35 -5.08 -5.43
N THR A 81 -6.82 -6.10 -6.09
CA THR A 81 -6.71 -6.22 -7.56
C THR A 81 -7.31 -5.02 -8.27
N ARG A 82 -6.49 -4.34 -9.10
CA ARG A 82 -6.90 -3.19 -9.93
C ARG A 82 -7.58 -2.06 -9.14
N GLU A 83 -7.27 -1.92 -7.86
CA GLU A 83 -7.96 -1.03 -6.93
C GLU A 83 -7.97 0.42 -7.39
N VAL A 84 -6.82 0.97 -7.82
CA VAL A 84 -6.73 2.36 -8.29
C VAL A 84 -7.55 2.59 -9.56
N ARG A 85 -7.59 1.61 -10.48
CA ARG A 85 -8.43 1.70 -11.69
C ARG A 85 -9.91 1.72 -11.35
N ARG A 86 -10.34 0.82 -10.48
CA ARG A 86 -11.74 0.76 -10.01
C ARG A 86 -12.13 2.01 -9.25
N LEU A 87 -11.20 2.56 -8.47
CA LEU A 87 -11.40 3.83 -7.77
C LEU A 87 -11.61 4.99 -8.77
N CYS A 88 -10.77 5.10 -9.77
CA CYS A 88 -10.91 6.11 -10.82
C CYS A 88 -12.24 5.95 -11.60
N GLU A 89 -12.60 4.72 -11.96
CA GLU A 89 -13.87 4.43 -12.64
C GLU A 89 -15.09 4.83 -11.76
N ALA A 90 -15.05 4.54 -10.46
CA ALA A 90 -16.10 4.93 -9.52
C ALA A 90 -16.22 6.46 -9.34
N LEU A 91 -15.17 7.19 -9.66
CA LEU A 91 -15.11 8.66 -9.64
C LEU A 91 -15.36 9.28 -11.02
N ASP A 92 -15.91 8.53 -11.96
CA ASP A 92 -16.19 8.95 -13.35
C ASP A 92 -14.95 9.45 -14.11
N LEU A 93 -13.79 8.87 -13.82
CA LEU A 93 -12.55 9.16 -14.49
C LEU A 93 -12.19 8.04 -15.50
N GLU A 94 -11.83 8.43 -16.71
CA GLU A 94 -11.26 7.54 -17.71
C GLU A 94 -9.74 7.51 -17.58
N VAL A 95 -9.16 6.36 -17.22
CA VAL A 95 -7.72 6.20 -17.04
C VAL A 95 -7.04 5.97 -18.38
N GLU A 96 -6.21 6.92 -18.82
CA GLU A 96 -5.38 6.79 -20.03
C GLU A 96 -4.05 6.08 -19.72
N ARG A 97 -3.45 6.39 -18.57
CA ARG A 97 -2.18 5.82 -18.13
C ARG A 97 -2.17 5.70 -16.60
N LEU A 98 -1.57 4.63 -16.09
CA LEU A 98 -1.40 4.40 -14.65
C LEU A 98 0.03 3.96 -14.37
N VAL A 99 0.72 4.71 -13.52
CA VAL A 99 2.12 4.46 -13.15
C VAL A 99 2.22 4.37 -11.63
N ARG A 100 2.77 3.27 -11.11
CA ARG A 100 3.15 3.21 -9.69
C ARG A 100 4.50 3.89 -9.51
N THR A 101 4.50 5.04 -8.88
CA THR A 101 5.69 5.87 -8.70
C THR A 101 6.45 5.58 -7.42
N LYS A 102 5.78 4.93 -6.44
CA LYS A 102 6.38 4.61 -5.15
C LYS A 102 5.82 3.30 -4.59
N PHE A 103 6.69 2.52 -4.00
CA PHE A 103 6.34 1.31 -3.24
C PHE A 103 7.08 1.35 -1.90
N GLY A 104 6.34 1.62 -0.81
CA GLY A 104 6.96 1.87 0.49
C GLY A 104 8.00 3.00 0.39
N PRO A 105 9.26 2.77 0.81
CA PRO A 105 10.31 3.77 0.74
C PRO A 105 10.91 3.95 -0.66
N VAL A 106 10.62 3.03 -1.61
CA VAL A 106 11.28 2.98 -2.91
C VAL A 106 10.54 3.83 -3.94
N LYS A 107 11.21 4.84 -4.46
CA LYS A 107 10.71 5.72 -5.53
C LYS A 107 11.19 5.24 -6.90
N LEU A 108 10.31 5.33 -7.90
CA LEU A 108 10.68 5.09 -9.31
C LEU A 108 11.72 6.10 -9.78
N GLY A 109 11.53 7.38 -9.44
CA GLY A 109 12.43 8.45 -9.86
C GLY A 109 12.59 8.49 -11.38
N THR A 110 13.84 8.60 -11.83
CA THR A 110 14.22 8.68 -13.24
C THR A 110 14.59 7.33 -13.85
N LEU A 111 14.35 6.22 -13.15
CA LEU A 111 14.64 4.88 -13.67
C LEU A 111 13.80 4.61 -14.92
N GLU A 112 14.48 4.39 -16.03
CA GLU A 112 13.83 4.12 -17.32
C GLU A 112 13.16 2.75 -17.35
N SER A 113 12.14 2.62 -18.18
CA SER A 113 11.43 1.35 -18.40
C SER A 113 12.38 0.24 -18.84
N GLY A 114 12.23 -0.93 -18.24
CA GLY A 114 13.09 -2.09 -18.49
C GLY A 114 14.46 -2.05 -17.79
N ARG A 115 14.76 -0.99 -17.07
CA ARG A 115 16.01 -0.88 -16.31
C ARG A 115 15.80 -1.36 -14.88
N THR A 116 16.89 -1.84 -14.28
CA THR A 116 16.97 -2.26 -12.89
C THR A 116 18.04 -1.47 -12.16
N ARG A 117 17.86 -1.32 -10.87
CA ARG A 117 18.90 -0.81 -9.95
C ARG A 117 18.85 -1.58 -8.63
N ALA A 118 19.96 -1.58 -7.92
CA ALA A 118 19.97 -2.03 -6.54
C ALA A 118 19.23 -1.02 -5.63
N LEU A 119 18.69 -1.52 -4.52
CA LEU A 119 18.19 -0.64 -3.46
C LEU A 119 19.35 0.13 -2.83
N THR A 120 19.07 1.35 -2.40
CA THR A 120 20.03 2.11 -1.59
C THR A 120 20.13 1.48 -0.19
N ALA A 121 21.20 1.79 0.54
CA ALA A 121 21.36 1.31 1.92
C ALA A 121 20.17 1.71 2.81
N ARG A 122 19.66 2.95 2.67
CA ARG A 122 18.50 3.44 3.40
C ARG A 122 17.22 2.72 3.03
N GLU A 123 16.97 2.49 1.75
CA GLU A 123 15.81 1.71 1.28
C GLU A 123 15.86 0.29 1.85
N THR A 124 17.01 -0.35 1.83
CA THR A 124 17.23 -1.69 2.39
C THR A 124 16.95 -1.73 3.89
N GLU A 125 17.42 -0.74 4.65
CA GLU A 125 17.17 -0.64 6.10
C GLU A 125 15.68 -0.49 6.41
N ILE A 126 14.98 0.38 5.69
CA ILE A 126 13.55 0.62 5.90
C ILE A 126 12.74 -0.63 5.55
N ILE A 127 13.04 -1.28 4.44
CA ILE A 127 12.37 -2.52 4.04
C ILE A 127 12.63 -3.62 5.08
N ALA A 128 13.85 -3.77 5.55
CA ALA A 128 14.19 -4.73 6.60
C ALA A 128 13.40 -4.47 7.90
N ALA A 129 13.25 -3.21 8.30
CA ALA A 129 12.45 -2.83 9.46
C ALA A 129 10.95 -3.16 9.27
N LEU A 130 10.39 -2.85 8.10
CA LEU A 130 9.00 -3.17 7.74
C LEU A 130 8.73 -4.69 7.74
N THR A 131 9.70 -5.49 7.31
CA THR A 131 9.57 -6.95 7.26
C THR A 131 9.83 -7.64 8.59
N LYS A 132 10.57 -7.02 9.51
CA LYS A 132 10.82 -7.55 10.87
C LYS A 132 9.67 -7.26 11.85
N SER A 133 8.98 -6.17 11.73
CA SER A 133 7.92 -5.76 12.66
C SER A 133 6.66 -6.65 12.63
N GLY A 134 6.52 -7.54 11.66
CA GLY A 134 5.43 -8.52 11.57
C GLY A 134 5.55 -9.71 12.51
N GLY A 135 6.57 -9.77 13.36
CA GLY A 135 6.89 -10.92 14.23
C GLY A 135 6.65 -10.69 15.72
N LYS A 136 5.64 -9.95 16.14
CA LYS A 136 5.18 -10.03 17.53
C LYS A 136 4.31 -11.26 17.71
N SER A 137 4.97 -12.40 17.94
CA SER A 137 4.40 -13.57 18.56
C SER A 137 3.71 -13.17 19.86
N LYS A 138 2.43 -13.47 19.96
CA LYS A 138 1.73 -13.49 21.24
C LYS A 138 2.29 -14.65 22.06
N ASN A 139 3.29 -14.39 22.87
CA ASN A 139 3.63 -15.30 23.96
C ASN A 139 2.60 -15.08 25.07
N THR A 140 1.58 -15.88 25.06
CA THR A 140 0.68 -16.05 26.18
C THR A 140 1.28 -17.15 27.05
N THR A 141 2.15 -16.78 27.95
CA THR A 141 2.53 -17.66 29.05
C THR A 141 1.73 -17.24 30.26
N GLY A 142 0.64 -17.90 30.47
CA GLY A 142 -0.17 -17.77 31.67
C GLY A 142 -0.48 -19.15 32.24
N GLY A 143 0.52 -19.85 32.69
CA GLY A 143 0.38 -21.06 33.49
C GLY A 143 0.64 -20.77 34.96
N ALA A 144 -0.28 -20.13 35.64
CA ALA A 144 -0.23 -20.09 37.12
C ALA A 144 -0.82 -21.38 37.67
N ARG A 145 0.05 -22.29 38.01
CA ARG A 145 -0.23 -23.52 38.75
C ARG A 145 -0.53 -23.13 40.20
N ARG A 146 -1.79 -23.17 40.58
CA ARG A 146 -2.19 -23.09 41.99
C ARG A 146 -1.90 -24.42 42.66
N GLU A 147 -0.89 -24.46 43.51
CA GLU A 147 -0.73 -25.53 44.50
C GLU A 147 -1.85 -25.42 45.55
N ARG A 148 -2.64 -26.49 45.64
CA ARG A 148 -3.55 -26.71 46.76
C ARG A 148 -2.75 -27.35 47.89
N ASN A 149 -2.53 -26.58 48.88
CA ASN A 149 -2.01 -27.10 50.14
C ASN A 149 -3.18 -27.76 50.90
N HIS A 150 -3.14 -29.07 50.95
CA HIS A 150 -3.99 -29.85 51.84
C HIS A 150 -3.32 -29.81 53.25
N ARG A 151 -3.87 -29.10 54.18
CA ARG A 151 -3.60 -29.34 55.57
C ARG A 151 -4.79 -30.04 56.21
N ASN A 152 -4.57 -31.30 56.45
CA ASN A 152 -5.31 -32.17 57.33
C ASN A 152 -5.00 -31.77 58.78
N SER A 153 -6.01 -31.56 59.65
CA SER A 153 -5.91 -31.68 61.08
C SER A 153 -7.30 -31.86 61.68
N ARG A 154 -7.55 -33.02 62.08
CA ARG A 154 -8.28 -33.53 63.23
C ARG A 154 -9.55 -32.78 63.67
#